data_398adef13c8dd0af2b40e9187ff318dd
#
_entry.id   398adef13c8dd0af2b40e9187ff318dd
#
_cell.length_a   1.000
_cell.length_b   1.000
_cell.length_c   1.000
_cell.angle_alpha   90.00
_cell.angle_beta   90.00
_cell.angle_gamma   90.00
#
_symmetry.space_group_name_H-M   'P 1'
#
loop_
_entity.id
_entity.type
_entity.pdbx_description
1 polymer ?
#
loop_
_entity_poly.entity_id
_entity_poly.type
_entity_poly.pdbx_seq_one_letter_code
_entity_poly.pdbx_strand_id
1 'polypeptide(L)'
;QRMYSRRLNASYKKIEEVSKIKDSFLAIYMEKCVDYLNKVDKYRSSLRHAVKHEGADAAIAMLRAPSFADGEFKDLLADFDSAFLGIFPDFVEKVNEHMQPEHCLQMPEKNALSTELRILALIRMGISKRSKIAKVLNMSVTTIYSYHSNLQKHSLHPDSSFDKVIANL
;
A
#
# COMPACT_ATOMS: atom_id res chain seq x y z
N GLN A 1 25.16 11.65 32.27
CA GLN A 1 23.75 11.43 32.62
C GLN A 1 22.76 12.27 31.76
N ARG A 2 22.96 13.58 31.59
CA ARG A 2 22.05 14.45 30.78
C ARG A 2 21.97 14.06 29.30
N MET A 3 23.05 13.55 28.70
CA MET A 3 23.06 13.16 27.29
C MET A 3 22.34 11.83 27.06
N TYR A 4 22.45 10.89 28.00
CA TYR A 4 21.72 9.62 27.99
C TYR A 4 20.20 9.82 28.12
N SER A 5 19.78 10.70 29.04
CA SER A 5 18.37 11.05 29.25
C SER A 5 17.74 11.71 28.01
N ARG A 6 18.48 12.60 27.30
CA ARG A 6 18.00 13.23 26.06
C ARG A 6 17.83 12.22 24.93
N ARG A 7 18.77 11.27 24.76
CA ARG A 7 18.67 10.20 23.75
C ARG A 7 17.50 9.26 24.05
N LEU A 8 17.31 8.90 25.31
CA LEU A 8 16.21 8.05 25.75
C LEU A 8 14.85 8.72 25.49
N ASN A 9 14.70 9.99 25.86
CA ASN A 9 13.48 10.75 25.59
C ASN A 9 13.18 10.93 24.09
N ALA A 10 14.21 11.12 23.26
CA ALA A 10 14.07 11.19 21.82
C ALA A 10 13.61 9.85 21.23
N SER A 11 14.16 8.74 21.73
CA SER A 11 13.74 7.39 21.34
C SER A 11 12.29 7.08 21.74
N TYR A 12 11.89 7.46 22.96
CA TYR A 12 10.51 7.29 23.43
C TYR A 12 9.52 8.10 22.58
N LYS A 13 9.81 9.36 22.24
CA LYS A 13 8.97 10.17 21.37
C LYS A 13 8.83 9.55 19.99
N LYS A 14 9.92 9.05 19.40
CA LYS A 14 9.89 8.39 18.08
C LYS A 14 9.06 7.11 18.11
N ILE A 15 9.15 6.31 19.17
CA ILE A 15 8.32 5.11 19.37
C ILE A 15 6.84 5.48 19.49
N GLU A 16 6.52 6.53 20.23
CA GLU A 16 5.15 7.01 20.41
C GLU A 16 4.55 7.53 19.09
N GLU A 17 5.33 8.28 18.28
CA GLU A 17 4.91 8.73 16.95
C GLU A 17 4.65 7.55 16.00
N VAL A 18 5.55 6.57 15.94
CA VAL A 18 5.39 5.36 15.13
C VAL A 18 4.17 4.56 15.59
N SER A 19 3.91 4.47 16.89
CA SER A 19 2.73 3.79 17.44
C SER A 19 1.44 4.48 17.01
N LYS A 20 1.35 5.82 17.12
CA LYS A 20 0.19 6.60 16.67
C LYS A 20 -0.10 6.45 15.18
N ILE A 21 0.96 6.45 14.35
CA ILE A 21 0.86 6.21 12.90
C ILE A 21 0.28 4.82 12.65
N LYS A 22 0.79 3.81 13.34
CA LYS A 22 0.34 2.43 13.23
C LYS A 22 -1.12 2.25 13.64
N ASP A 23 -1.54 2.90 14.73
CA ASP A 23 -2.91 2.88 15.24
C ASP A 23 -3.88 3.56 14.26
N SER A 24 -3.47 4.70 13.68
CA SER A 24 -4.24 5.40 12.65
C SER A 24 -4.43 4.54 11.40
N PHE A 25 -3.37 3.87 10.94
CA PHE A 25 -3.46 2.92 9.81
C PHE A 25 -4.40 1.77 10.12
N LEU A 26 -4.31 1.17 11.31
CA LEU A 26 -5.18 0.08 11.71
C LEU A 26 -6.65 0.49 11.69
N ALA A 27 -6.98 1.67 12.22
CA ALA A 27 -8.35 2.20 12.21
C ALA A 27 -8.88 2.38 10.78
N ILE A 28 -8.08 3.00 9.89
CA ILE A 28 -8.44 3.19 8.47
C ILE A 28 -8.66 1.83 7.78
N TYR A 29 -7.77 0.86 8.00
CA TYR A 29 -7.90 -0.47 7.40
C TYR A 29 -9.14 -1.22 7.91
N MET A 30 -9.45 -1.12 9.21
CA MET A 30 -10.65 -1.74 9.78
C MET A 30 -11.92 -1.15 9.16
N GLU A 31 -11.98 0.17 9.01
CA GLU A 31 -13.10 0.86 8.34
C GLU A 31 -13.26 0.38 6.90
N LYS A 32 -12.15 0.33 6.13
CA LYS A 32 -12.16 -0.17 4.75
C LYS A 32 -12.56 -1.65 4.64
N CYS A 33 -12.15 -2.49 5.58
CA CYS A 33 -12.61 -3.88 5.63
C CYS A 33 -14.12 -3.98 5.80
N VAL A 34 -14.70 -3.19 6.69
CA VAL A 34 -16.15 -3.15 6.91
C VAL A 34 -16.87 -2.64 5.66
N ASP A 35 -16.38 -1.57 5.03
CA ASP A 35 -16.94 -1.05 3.78
C ASP A 35 -16.90 -2.10 2.67
N TYR A 36 -15.80 -2.81 2.53
CA TYR A 36 -15.68 -3.88 1.55
C TYR A 36 -16.68 -5.01 1.80
N LEU A 37 -16.85 -5.47 3.04
CA LEU A 37 -17.84 -6.48 3.40
C LEU A 37 -19.26 -6.02 3.08
N ASN A 38 -19.58 -4.75 3.35
CA ASN A 38 -20.89 -4.16 3.00
C ASN A 38 -21.12 -4.11 1.49
N LYS A 39 -20.10 -3.81 0.70
CA LYS A 39 -20.17 -3.81 -0.77
C LYS A 39 -20.38 -5.22 -1.32
N VAL A 40 -19.70 -6.22 -0.78
CA VAL A 40 -19.91 -7.64 -1.14
C VAL A 40 -21.34 -8.07 -0.82
N ASP A 41 -21.89 -7.71 0.34
CA ASP A 41 -23.25 -8.03 0.70
C ASP A 41 -24.30 -7.34 -0.19
N LYS A 42 -24.05 -6.08 -0.59
CA LYS A 42 -24.88 -5.37 -1.56
C LYS A 42 -24.88 -6.06 -2.93
N TYR A 43 -23.71 -6.43 -3.43
CA TYR A 43 -23.58 -7.16 -4.70
C TYR A 43 -24.33 -8.50 -4.66
N ARG A 44 -24.16 -9.26 -3.59
CA ARG A 44 -24.88 -10.52 -3.35
C ARG A 44 -26.39 -10.32 -3.32
N SER A 45 -26.87 -9.24 -2.70
CA SER A 45 -28.29 -8.90 -2.64
C SER A 45 -28.85 -8.51 -4.02
N SER A 46 -28.08 -7.73 -4.80
CA SER A 46 -28.44 -7.38 -6.17
C SER A 46 -28.51 -8.60 -7.08
N LEU A 47 -27.54 -9.52 -6.96
CA LEU A 47 -27.53 -10.77 -7.71
C LEU A 47 -28.75 -11.65 -7.36
N ARG A 48 -29.10 -11.75 -6.08
CA ARG A 48 -30.30 -12.46 -5.64
C ARG A 48 -31.56 -11.83 -6.16
N HIS A 49 -31.67 -10.50 -6.20
CA HIS A 49 -32.79 -9.77 -6.76
C HIS A 49 -32.93 -10.05 -8.26
N ALA A 50 -31.84 -10.00 -9.01
CA ALA A 50 -31.82 -10.28 -10.43
C ALA A 50 -32.32 -11.71 -10.72
N VAL A 51 -31.83 -12.72 -9.99
CA VAL A 51 -32.32 -14.11 -10.14
C VAL A 51 -33.82 -14.23 -9.88
N LYS A 52 -34.35 -13.52 -8.88
CA LYS A 52 -35.70 -13.65 -8.41
C LYS A 52 -36.71 -12.91 -9.28
N HIS A 53 -36.35 -11.76 -9.84
CA HIS A 53 -37.27 -10.80 -10.47
C HIS A 53 -36.98 -10.53 -11.94
N GLU A 54 -35.77 -10.71 -12.39
CA GLU A 54 -35.32 -10.38 -13.76
C GLU A 54 -34.92 -11.63 -14.57
N GLY A 55 -34.82 -12.78 -13.92
CA GLY A 55 -34.48 -14.05 -14.54
C GLY A 55 -32.98 -14.38 -14.49
N ALA A 56 -32.69 -15.63 -14.85
CA ALA A 56 -31.30 -16.16 -14.79
C ALA A 56 -30.34 -15.43 -15.73
N ASP A 57 -30.81 -14.97 -16.88
CA ASP A 57 -30.00 -14.27 -17.88
C ASP A 57 -29.45 -12.94 -17.35
N ALA A 58 -30.25 -12.19 -16.59
CA ALA A 58 -29.82 -10.96 -15.95
C ALA A 58 -28.73 -11.22 -14.91
N ALA A 59 -28.88 -12.25 -14.09
CA ALA A 59 -27.85 -12.66 -13.13
C ALA A 59 -26.56 -13.11 -13.83
N ILE A 60 -26.64 -13.86 -14.93
CA ILE A 60 -25.50 -14.26 -15.75
C ILE A 60 -24.81 -13.04 -16.35
N ALA A 61 -25.57 -12.05 -16.84
CA ALA A 61 -25.01 -10.79 -17.34
C ALA A 61 -24.23 -10.04 -16.26
N MET A 62 -24.74 -9.96 -15.02
CA MET A 62 -24.03 -9.38 -13.89
C MET A 62 -22.73 -10.12 -13.57
N LEU A 63 -22.73 -11.45 -13.64
CA LEU A 63 -21.53 -12.27 -13.40
C LEU A 63 -20.48 -12.15 -14.52
N ARG A 64 -20.90 -11.85 -15.75
CA ARG A 64 -20.02 -11.61 -16.90
C ARG A 64 -19.51 -10.18 -17.00
N ALA A 65 -20.11 -9.24 -16.27
CA ALA A 65 -19.62 -7.87 -16.20
C ALA A 65 -18.17 -7.85 -15.69
N PRO A 66 -17.36 -6.81 -16.04
CA PRO A 66 -16.01 -6.66 -15.48
C PRO A 66 -16.04 -6.85 -13.98
N SER A 67 -15.05 -7.57 -13.47
CA SER A 67 -15.01 -8.01 -12.07
C SER A 67 -15.24 -6.81 -11.13
N PHE A 68 -16.28 -6.91 -10.33
CA PHE A 68 -16.50 -6.00 -9.20
C PHE A 68 -15.23 -5.87 -8.34
N ALA A 69 -14.50 -6.97 -8.16
CA ALA A 69 -13.26 -7.01 -7.38
C ALA A 69 -12.14 -6.14 -7.97
N ASP A 70 -12.05 -6.00 -9.31
CA ASP A 70 -10.98 -5.21 -9.93
C ASP A 70 -11.19 -3.70 -9.70
N GLY A 71 -12.41 -3.20 -9.78
CA GLY A 71 -12.76 -1.82 -9.44
C GLY A 71 -12.50 -1.53 -7.97
N GLU A 72 -12.98 -2.40 -7.08
CA GLU A 72 -12.81 -2.26 -5.64
C GLU A 72 -11.34 -2.32 -5.22
N PHE A 73 -10.54 -3.16 -5.87
CA PHE A 73 -9.11 -3.25 -5.59
C PHE A 73 -8.37 -1.96 -6.01
N LYS A 74 -8.76 -1.36 -7.14
CA LYS A 74 -8.21 -0.07 -7.58
C LYS A 74 -8.54 1.04 -6.58
N ASP A 75 -9.77 1.09 -6.09
CA ASP A 75 -10.20 2.05 -5.08
C ASP A 75 -9.47 1.84 -3.75
N LEU A 76 -9.28 0.58 -3.34
CA LEU A 76 -8.51 0.24 -2.15
C LEU A 76 -7.04 0.72 -2.25
N LEU A 77 -6.42 0.58 -3.42
CA LEU A 77 -5.07 1.10 -3.63
C LEU A 77 -5.01 2.63 -3.61
N ALA A 78 -6.01 3.32 -4.16
CA ALA A 78 -6.11 4.78 -4.11
C ALA A 78 -6.29 5.29 -2.66
N ASP A 79 -7.11 4.61 -1.87
CA ASP A 79 -7.29 4.89 -0.44
C ASP A 79 -5.99 4.67 0.34
N PHE A 80 -5.27 3.58 0.04
CA PHE A 80 -3.94 3.32 0.62
C PHE A 80 -2.97 4.45 0.29
N ASP A 81 -2.86 4.85 -0.98
CA ASP A 81 -1.96 5.90 -1.42
C ASP A 81 -2.24 7.21 -0.69
N SER A 82 -3.50 7.61 -0.64
CA SER A 82 -3.92 8.84 0.04
C SER A 82 -3.63 8.82 1.54
N ALA A 83 -3.92 7.71 2.21
CA ALA A 83 -3.66 7.54 3.64
C ALA A 83 -2.15 7.54 3.94
N PHE A 84 -1.37 6.84 3.12
CA PHE A 84 0.08 6.77 3.28
C PHE A 84 0.74 8.14 3.08
N LEU A 85 0.41 8.83 1.99
CA LEU A 85 0.94 10.17 1.70
C LEU A 85 0.46 11.23 2.70
N GLY A 86 -0.72 11.05 3.29
CA GLY A 86 -1.18 11.90 4.40
C GLY A 86 -0.30 11.80 5.64
N ILE A 87 0.30 10.64 5.88
CA ILE A 87 1.22 10.40 7.02
C ILE A 87 2.67 10.71 6.65
N PHE A 88 3.07 10.39 5.42
CA PHE A 88 4.43 10.56 4.90
C PHE A 88 4.43 11.46 3.65
N PRO A 89 4.15 12.77 3.79
CA PRO A 89 3.99 13.67 2.64
C PRO A 89 5.27 13.87 1.83
N ASP A 90 6.43 13.73 2.45
CA ASP A 90 7.77 13.87 1.87
C ASP A 90 8.39 12.52 1.42
N PHE A 91 7.61 11.43 1.42
CA PHE A 91 8.11 10.09 1.15
C PHE A 91 8.79 9.96 -0.21
N VAL A 92 8.17 10.47 -1.27
CA VAL A 92 8.70 10.36 -2.64
C VAL A 92 10.02 11.13 -2.79
N GLU A 93 10.11 12.32 -2.21
CA GLU A 93 11.35 13.12 -2.18
C GLU A 93 12.46 12.36 -1.46
N LYS A 94 12.16 11.83 -0.28
CA LYS A 94 13.14 11.06 0.50
C LYS A 94 13.58 9.79 -0.20
N VAL A 95 12.67 9.06 -0.87
CA VAL A 95 13.05 7.91 -1.70
C VAL A 95 14.02 8.34 -2.79
N ASN A 96 13.74 9.46 -3.48
CA ASN A 96 14.54 9.95 -4.59
C ASN A 96 15.94 10.42 -4.16
N GLU A 97 16.13 10.87 -2.91
CA GLU A 97 17.45 11.13 -2.34
C GLU A 97 18.37 9.89 -2.32
N HIS A 98 17.77 8.69 -2.36
CA HIS A 98 18.46 7.40 -2.39
C HIS A 98 18.45 6.70 -3.74
N MET A 99 17.93 7.35 -4.78
CA MET A 99 17.93 6.84 -6.16
C MET A 99 18.96 7.54 -7.03
N GLN A 100 19.43 6.87 -8.08
CA GLN A 100 20.26 7.49 -9.10
C GLN A 100 19.45 8.59 -9.80
N PRO A 101 20.05 9.75 -10.16
CA PRO A 101 19.30 10.89 -10.70
C PRO A 101 18.45 10.56 -11.94
N GLU A 102 18.93 9.64 -12.79
CA GLU A 102 18.25 9.21 -14.01
C GLU A 102 17.08 8.25 -13.73
N HIS A 103 16.98 7.74 -12.50
CA HIS A 103 16.00 6.74 -12.06
C HIS A 103 15.12 7.21 -10.92
N CYS A 104 14.97 8.52 -10.76
CA CYS A 104 14.04 9.10 -9.80
C CYS A 104 12.60 8.67 -10.11
N LEU A 105 11.88 8.27 -9.06
CA LEU A 105 10.50 7.83 -9.15
C LEU A 105 9.55 9.04 -9.15
N GLN A 106 8.46 8.92 -9.89
CA GLN A 106 7.44 9.96 -9.95
C GLN A 106 6.07 9.38 -9.61
N MET A 107 5.22 10.18 -9.02
CA MET A 107 3.81 9.85 -8.88
C MET A 107 3.12 9.99 -10.25
N PRO A 108 2.33 8.98 -10.69
CA PRO A 108 1.60 9.06 -11.95
C PRO A 108 0.54 10.16 -11.95
N GLU A 109 -0.05 10.42 -10.79
CA GLU A 109 -1.05 11.48 -10.56
C GLU A 109 -0.88 12.05 -9.14
N LYS A 110 -1.55 13.16 -8.85
CA LYS A 110 -1.55 13.73 -7.50
C LYS A 110 -2.13 12.73 -6.50
N ASN A 111 -1.38 12.46 -5.45
CA ASN A 111 -1.74 11.50 -4.40
C ASN A 111 -1.91 10.04 -4.87
N ALA A 112 -1.32 9.68 -6.00
CA ALA A 112 -1.28 8.30 -6.48
C ALA A 112 0.16 7.80 -6.52
N LEU A 113 0.41 6.65 -5.89
CA LEU A 113 1.71 5.99 -5.94
C LEU A 113 1.81 5.06 -7.14
N SER A 114 2.98 5.00 -7.78
CA SER A 114 3.28 3.95 -8.75
C SER A 114 3.42 2.59 -8.05
N THR A 115 3.46 1.50 -8.80
CA THR A 115 3.70 0.17 -8.23
C THR A 115 5.03 0.12 -7.47
N GLU A 116 6.07 0.72 -8.01
CA GLU A 116 7.38 0.84 -7.38
C GLU A 116 7.30 1.57 -6.04
N LEU A 117 6.64 2.71 -6.02
CA LEU A 117 6.46 3.50 -4.81
C LEU A 117 5.60 2.76 -3.76
N ARG A 118 4.56 2.00 -4.17
CA ARG A 118 3.77 1.17 -3.26
C ARG A 118 4.60 0.06 -2.64
N ILE A 119 5.48 -0.59 -3.40
CA ILE A 119 6.42 -1.59 -2.87
C ILE A 119 7.30 -0.97 -1.79
N LEU A 120 7.88 0.21 -2.07
CA LEU A 120 8.73 0.92 -1.10
C LEU A 120 7.93 1.43 0.10
N ALA A 121 6.70 1.88 -0.09
CA ALA A 121 5.80 2.26 1.00
C ALA A 121 5.50 1.09 1.94
N LEU A 122 5.26 -0.10 1.40
CA LEU A 122 5.06 -1.31 2.21
C LEU A 122 6.32 -1.69 2.99
N ILE A 123 7.50 -1.56 2.39
CA ILE A 123 8.79 -1.75 3.09
C ILE A 123 8.93 -0.73 4.21
N ARG A 124 8.62 0.55 3.96
CA ARG A 124 8.62 1.61 4.97
C ARG A 124 7.71 1.29 6.15
N MET A 125 6.58 0.63 5.90
CA MET A 125 5.65 0.16 6.93
C MET A 125 6.08 -1.13 7.63
N GLY A 126 7.24 -1.69 7.32
CA GLY A 126 7.78 -2.91 7.91
C GLY A 126 7.34 -4.20 7.21
N ILE A 127 6.71 -4.11 6.04
CA ILE A 127 6.34 -5.27 5.22
C ILE A 127 7.42 -5.49 4.17
N SER A 128 8.50 -6.19 4.54
CA SER A 128 9.66 -6.42 3.65
C SER A 128 9.61 -7.79 2.93
N LYS A 129 8.80 -8.73 3.42
CA LYS A 129 8.69 -10.06 2.81
C LYS A 129 7.98 -9.99 1.45
N ARG A 130 8.67 -10.34 0.36
CA ARG A 130 8.18 -10.25 -1.03
C ARG A 130 6.85 -10.98 -1.25
N SER A 131 6.68 -12.15 -0.64
CA SER A 131 5.41 -12.90 -0.71
C SER A 131 4.24 -12.18 -0.03
N LYS A 132 4.49 -11.38 1.02
CA LYS A 132 3.46 -10.54 1.64
C LYS A 132 3.12 -9.34 0.78
N ILE A 133 4.13 -8.65 0.23
CA ILE A 133 3.95 -7.54 -0.71
C ILE A 133 3.14 -8.00 -1.92
N ALA A 134 3.48 -9.14 -2.50
CA ALA A 134 2.77 -9.74 -3.62
C ALA A 134 1.27 -9.96 -3.31
N LYS A 135 0.95 -10.48 -2.14
CA LYS A 135 -0.44 -10.65 -1.69
C LYS A 135 -1.16 -9.31 -1.53
N VAL A 136 -0.53 -8.32 -0.92
CA VAL A 136 -1.12 -6.98 -0.69
C VAL A 136 -1.39 -6.27 -2.02
N LEU A 137 -0.48 -6.36 -2.98
CA LEU A 137 -0.60 -5.70 -4.28
C LEU A 137 -1.33 -6.56 -5.33
N ASN A 138 -1.81 -7.76 -4.96
CA ASN A 138 -2.45 -8.71 -5.87
C ASN A 138 -1.61 -9.02 -7.12
N MET A 139 -0.32 -9.25 -6.90
CA MET A 139 0.67 -9.50 -7.95
C MET A 139 1.38 -10.82 -7.73
N SER A 140 2.04 -11.36 -8.78
CA SER A 140 2.89 -12.53 -8.61
C SER A 140 4.15 -12.19 -7.79
N VAL A 141 4.64 -13.15 -7.03
CA VAL A 141 5.88 -12.99 -6.25
C VAL A 141 7.06 -12.69 -7.18
N THR A 142 7.11 -13.32 -8.36
CA THR A 142 8.12 -13.08 -9.39
C THR A 142 8.10 -11.64 -9.87
N THR A 143 6.91 -11.08 -10.10
CA THR A 143 6.75 -9.68 -10.50
C THR A 143 7.31 -8.73 -9.43
N ILE A 144 7.01 -8.98 -8.14
CA ILE A 144 7.56 -8.18 -7.04
C ILE A 144 9.09 -8.28 -6.96
N TYR A 145 9.65 -9.48 -7.16
CA TYR A 145 11.11 -9.62 -7.22
C TYR A 145 11.73 -8.81 -8.36
N SER A 146 11.11 -8.80 -9.54
CA SER A 146 11.59 -8.02 -10.69
C SER A 146 11.57 -6.51 -10.40
N TYR A 147 10.47 -5.98 -9.88
CA TYR A 147 10.39 -4.57 -9.47
C TYR A 147 11.44 -4.23 -8.41
N HIS A 148 11.51 -5.03 -7.36
CA HIS A 148 12.45 -4.79 -6.27
C HIS A 148 13.91 -4.83 -6.72
N SER A 149 14.30 -5.82 -7.51
CA SER A 149 15.66 -5.94 -8.05
C SER A 149 16.01 -4.74 -8.93
N ASN A 150 15.05 -4.26 -9.74
CA ASN A 150 15.26 -3.07 -10.56
C ASN A 150 15.45 -1.81 -9.70
N LEU A 151 14.61 -1.61 -8.68
CA LEU A 151 14.72 -0.51 -7.73
C LEU A 151 16.07 -0.53 -7.01
N GLN A 152 16.46 -1.67 -6.46
CA GLN A 152 17.73 -1.84 -5.76
C GLN A 152 18.93 -1.56 -6.68
N LYS A 153 18.91 -2.06 -7.91
CA LYS A 153 19.97 -1.84 -8.91
C LYS A 153 20.16 -0.35 -9.22
N HIS A 154 19.08 0.42 -9.30
CA HIS A 154 19.11 1.84 -9.65
C HIS A 154 19.13 2.76 -8.41
N SER A 155 19.23 2.21 -7.22
CA SER A 155 19.44 2.96 -6.00
C SER A 155 20.92 3.33 -5.80
N LEU A 156 21.16 4.25 -4.88
CA LEU A 156 22.52 4.53 -4.37
C LEU A 156 23.00 3.45 -3.39
N HIS A 157 22.17 2.44 -3.09
CA HIS A 157 22.41 1.33 -2.19
C HIS A 157 22.09 -0.01 -2.88
N PRO A 158 22.89 -0.44 -3.89
CA PRO A 158 22.60 -1.64 -4.66
C PRO A 158 22.84 -2.95 -3.90
N ASP A 159 23.24 -2.88 -2.66
CA ASP A 159 23.49 -3.99 -1.74
C ASP A 159 22.28 -4.34 -0.87
N SER A 160 22.47 -5.24 0.09
CA SER A 160 21.45 -5.68 1.03
C SER A 160 20.97 -4.59 2.01
N SER A 161 21.56 -3.39 1.99
CA SER A 161 21.15 -2.28 2.85
C SER A 161 19.94 -1.52 2.34
N PHE A 162 19.57 -1.67 1.05
CA PHE A 162 18.49 -0.92 0.41
C PHE A 162 17.19 -0.96 1.22
N ASP A 163 16.69 -2.15 1.56
CA ASP A 163 15.44 -2.29 2.34
C ASP A 163 15.53 -1.62 3.72
N LYS A 164 16.70 -1.66 4.34
CA LYS A 164 16.92 -0.99 5.65
C LYS A 164 16.90 0.52 5.51
N VAL A 165 17.47 1.05 4.44
CA VAL A 165 17.43 2.49 4.13
C VAL A 165 15.99 2.93 3.96
N ILE A 166 15.22 2.25 3.10
CA ILE A 166 13.81 2.57 2.85
C ILE A 166 12.96 2.45 4.12
N ALA A 167 13.17 1.42 4.93
CA ALA A 167 12.44 1.22 6.17
C ALA A 167 12.68 2.32 7.22
N ASN A 168 13.76 3.09 7.10
CA ASN A 168 14.14 4.15 8.06
C ASN A 168 13.88 5.58 7.54
N LEU A 169 13.31 5.76 6.35
CA LEU A 169 12.93 7.08 5.83
C LEU A 169 11.84 7.78 6.72
#